data_ba460d0561abfd5175f4774aa3b47377
#
_entry.id   ba460d0561abfd5175f4774aa3b47377
#
_cell.length_a   1.000
_cell.length_b   1.000
_cell.length_c   1.000
_cell.angle_alpha   90.00
_cell.angle_beta   90.00
_cell.angle_gamma   90.00
#
_symmetry.space_group_name_H-M   'P 1'
#
loop_
_entity.id
_entity.type
_entity.pdbx_description
1 polymer ?
#
loop_
_entity_poly.entity_id
_entity_poly.type
_entity_poly.pdbx_seq_one_letter_code
_entity_poly.pdbx_strand_id
1 'polypeptide(L)'
;MKSTAKQKLFINNMITLGMVVAAWIIMEVLMGTGHVSSLLKGLLVPFCIYVIMAVSLNLTVGILGELSLGHAGFMCVGAFSGALFSKCMKGAIDPTVSLVIAIFVGAAVAAVFGILIGIPVLRLRGDYLAIVTLAFGEIIKNLVNAVFLGRDADGFHISFKDSMSLGLKDGGEVLIKGPQGITGTPQAATFTIGIILVLITLIIVMNLVNSRTGRAIMSIRDNRIAAESIGINITKYKLLAFSISAALAGVAGVLYAHNLTTLTALPKNFGYNMSIMILVYVVLGGIGSIRGSVISTVILYLLPELLRGLNNYRMLIYAIVLILAMLFNSAPQFITLRKRIFGGLKPQHVAHSGKEEA
;
A
#
# COMPACT_ATOMS: atom_id res chain seq x y z
N MET A 1 7.42 -32.35 17.06
CA MET A 1 6.51 -31.21 17.11
C MET A 1 6.98 -29.97 16.32
N LYS A 2 8.26 -29.58 16.28
CA LYS A 2 8.74 -28.40 15.50
C LYS A 2 8.61 -28.55 13.97
N SER A 3 8.73 -29.77 13.42
CA SER A 3 8.60 -30.04 11.97
C SER A 3 7.19 -29.76 11.45
N THR A 4 6.17 -30.18 12.18
CA THR A 4 4.75 -30.02 11.78
C THR A 4 4.26 -28.56 11.76
N ALA A 5 4.76 -27.71 12.66
CA ALA A 5 4.41 -26.28 12.68
C ALA A 5 5.05 -25.53 11.49
N LYS A 6 6.29 -25.85 11.14
CA LYS A 6 7.01 -25.27 10.02
C LYS A 6 6.39 -25.67 8.67
N GLN A 7 5.97 -26.94 8.55
CA GLN A 7 5.22 -27.43 7.39
C GLN A 7 3.86 -26.75 7.25
N LYS A 8 3.09 -26.56 8.32
CA LYS A 8 1.81 -25.84 8.28
C LYS A 8 1.96 -24.39 7.85
N LEU A 9 3.01 -23.67 8.32
CA LEU A 9 3.31 -22.32 7.90
C LEU A 9 3.69 -22.27 6.41
N PHE A 10 4.52 -23.20 5.95
CA PHE A 10 4.92 -23.28 4.55
C PHE A 10 3.71 -23.52 3.64
N ILE A 11 2.88 -24.52 3.96
CA ILE A 11 1.64 -24.82 3.22
C ILE A 11 0.72 -23.59 3.23
N ASN A 12 0.61 -22.91 4.36
CA ASN A 12 -0.20 -21.71 4.50
C ASN A 12 0.25 -20.57 3.57
N ASN A 13 1.55 -20.36 3.44
CA ASN A 13 2.12 -19.37 2.55
C ASN A 13 1.95 -19.76 1.07
N MET A 14 2.18 -21.04 0.75
CA MET A 14 1.98 -21.57 -0.60
C MET A 14 0.53 -21.47 -1.07
N ILE A 15 -0.46 -21.65 -0.18
CA ILE A 15 -1.88 -21.48 -0.52
C ILE A 15 -2.15 -20.00 -0.88
N THR A 16 -1.57 -19.04 -0.16
CA THR A 16 -1.78 -17.61 -0.45
C THR A 16 -1.18 -17.21 -1.78
N LEU A 17 0.06 -17.63 -2.06
CA LEU A 17 0.71 -17.39 -3.35
C LEU A 17 -0.03 -18.11 -4.48
N GLY A 18 -0.43 -19.37 -4.26
CA GLY A 18 -1.21 -20.16 -5.22
C GLY A 18 -2.55 -19.53 -5.57
N MET A 19 -3.25 -18.93 -4.59
CA MET A 19 -4.50 -18.22 -4.81
C MET A 19 -4.31 -16.99 -5.72
N VAL A 20 -3.24 -16.21 -5.52
CA VAL A 20 -2.93 -15.05 -6.37
C VAL A 20 -2.54 -15.49 -7.79
N VAL A 21 -1.72 -16.54 -7.92
CA VAL A 21 -1.34 -17.10 -9.22
C VAL A 21 -2.56 -17.69 -9.96
N ALA A 22 -3.43 -18.41 -9.24
CA ALA A 22 -4.67 -18.95 -9.81
C ALA A 22 -5.60 -17.82 -10.31
N ALA A 23 -5.76 -16.75 -9.51
CA ALA A 23 -6.52 -15.58 -9.93
C ALA A 23 -5.93 -14.91 -11.18
N TRP A 24 -4.59 -14.82 -11.25
CA TRP A 24 -3.90 -14.31 -12.45
C TRP A 24 -4.17 -15.16 -13.68
N ILE A 25 -4.01 -16.48 -13.60
CA ILE A 25 -4.23 -17.40 -14.73
C ILE A 25 -5.69 -17.31 -15.21
N ILE A 26 -6.64 -17.30 -14.28
CA ILE A 26 -8.08 -17.17 -14.62
C ILE A 26 -8.34 -15.89 -15.40
N MET A 27 -7.79 -14.75 -14.90
CA MET A 27 -8.00 -13.45 -15.55
C MET A 27 -7.31 -13.37 -16.91
N GLU A 28 -6.11 -13.93 -17.07
CA GLU A 28 -5.38 -13.97 -18.35
C GLU A 28 -6.10 -14.79 -19.39
N VAL A 29 -6.64 -15.96 -19.00
CA VAL A 29 -7.47 -16.80 -19.88
C VAL A 29 -8.76 -16.07 -20.29
N LEU A 30 -9.44 -15.41 -19.34
CA LEU A 30 -10.64 -14.63 -19.62
C LEU A 30 -10.37 -13.43 -20.54
N MET A 31 -9.21 -12.78 -20.42
CA MET A 31 -8.79 -11.73 -21.34
C MET A 31 -8.50 -12.26 -22.74
N GLY A 32 -7.86 -13.43 -22.85
CA GLY A 32 -7.57 -14.09 -24.13
C GLY A 32 -8.82 -14.56 -24.86
N THR A 33 -9.85 -14.98 -24.14
CA THR A 33 -11.16 -15.39 -24.73
C THR A 33 -12.06 -14.21 -25.10
N GLY A 34 -11.67 -12.97 -24.80
CA GLY A 34 -12.45 -11.78 -25.16
C GLY A 34 -13.68 -11.51 -24.27
N HIS A 35 -13.91 -12.30 -23.21
CA HIS A 35 -15.06 -12.16 -22.32
C HIS A 35 -14.92 -11.04 -21.28
N VAL A 36 -13.77 -10.39 -21.21
CA VAL A 36 -13.49 -9.30 -20.25
C VAL A 36 -13.84 -7.95 -20.87
N SER A 37 -14.75 -7.21 -20.24
CA SER A 37 -15.09 -5.86 -20.68
C SER A 37 -13.88 -4.90 -20.57
N SER A 38 -13.85 -3.87 -21.41
CA SER A 38 -12.78 -2.85 -21.39
C SER A 38 -12.67 -2.16 -20.02
N LEU A 39 -13.77 -2.05 -19.30
CA LEU A 39 -13.81 -1.52 -17.94
C LEU A 39 -13.04 -2.40 -16.95
N LEU A 40 -13.27 -3.72 -16.97
CA LEU A 40 -12.55 -4.65 -16.11
C LEU A 40 -11.05 -4.66 -16.43
N LYS A 41 -10.65 -4.57 -17.71
CA LYS A 41 -9.25 -4.45 -18.10
C LYS A 41 -8.58 -3.23 -17.44
N GLY A 42 -9.28 -2.09 -17.42
CA GLY A 42 -8.78 -0.86 -16.78
C GLY A 42 -8.65 -0.95 -15.26
N LEU A 43 -9.36 -1.87 -14.59
CA LEU A 43 -9.31 -2.06 -13.14
C LEU A 43 -8.22 -3.03 -12.68
N LEU A 44 -7.66 -3.86 -13.56
CA LEU A 44 -6.72 -4.92 -13.18
C LEU A 44 -5.42 -4.39 -12.57
N VAL A 45 -4.84 -3.34 -13.16
CA VAL A 45 -3.61 -2.72 -12.61
C VAL A 45 -3.90 -2.04 -11.27
N PRO A 46 -4.94 -1.20 -11.12
CA PRO A 46 -5.37 -0.69 -9.82
C PRO A 46 -5.61 -1.77 -8.76
N PHE A 47 -6.15 -2.94 -9.10
CA PHE A 47 -6.23 -4.06 -8.15
C PHE A 47 -4.89 -4.41 -7.54
N CYS A 48 -3.88 -4.60 -8.37
CA CYS A 48 -2.54 -4.93 -7.92
C CYS A 48 -1.99 -3.84 -6.99
N ILE A 49 -2.20 -2.57 -7.35
CA ILE A 49 -1.76 -1.40 -6.57
C ILE A 49 -2.38 -1.44 -5.16
N TYR A 50 -3.72 -1.58 -5.07
CA TYR A 50 -4.41 -1.59 -3.77
C TYR A 50 -4.08 -2.83 -2.94
N VAL A 51 -3.83 -3.98 -3.55
CA VAL A 51 -3.37 -5.19 -2.85
C VAL A 51 -1.98 -4.95 -2.24
N ILE A 52 -1.03 -4.38 -3.00
CA ILE A 52 0.30 -4.02 -2.47
C ILE A 52 0.15 -3.03 -1.31
N MET A 53 -0.67 -2.00 -1.46
CA MET A 53 -0.94 -1.00 -0.43
C MET A 53 -1.56 -1.62 0.83
N ALA A 54 -2.53 -2.51 0.70
CA ALA A 54 -3.16 -3.17 1.84
C ALA A 54 -2.20 -4.12 2.56
N VAL A 55 -1.42 -4.90 1.82
CA VAL A 55 -0.42 -5.80 2.41
C VAL A 55 0.68 -5.02 3.11
N SER A 56 1.16 -3.92 2.53
CA SER A 56 2.16 -3.04 3.13
C SER A 56 1.63 -2.32 4.38
N LEU A 57 0.40 -1.82 4.36
CA LEU A 57 -0.22 -1.21 5.54
C LEU A 57 -0.49 -2.25 6.64
N ASN A 58 -0.86 -3.48 6.28
CA ASN A 58 -1.06 -4.57 7.25
C ASN A 58 0.25 -4.94 7.98
N LEU A 59 1.42 -4.72 7.37
CA LEU A 59 2.70 -4.86 8.06
C LEU A 59 2.82 -3.86 9.23
N THR A 60 2.37 -2.62 9.05
CA THR A 60 2.41 -1.58 10.10
C THR A 60 1.27 -1.74 11.11
N VAL A 61 0.03 -1.86 10.64
CA VAL A 61 -1.15 -1.91 11.53
C VAL A 61 -1.30 -3.30 12.15
N GLY A 62 -1.12 -4.35 11.36
CA GLY A 62 -1.41 -5.71 11.79
C GLY A 62 -0.25 -6.40 12.51
N ILE A 63 0.96 -6.28 11.99
CA ILE A 63 2.14 -6.99 12.52
C ILE A 63 2.88 -6.14 13.55
N LEU A 64 3.09 -4.85 13.28
CA LEU A 64 3.73 -3.94 14.22
C LEU A 64 2.77 -3.45 15.31
N GLY A 65 1.45 -3.36 15.02
CA GLY A 65 0.43 -2.88 15.95
C GLY A 65 0.35 -1.36 16.07
N GLU A 66 0.89 -0.63 15.09
CA GLU A 66 0.89 0.84 15.09
C GLU A 66 -0.06 1.38 14.01
N LEU A 67 -1.06 2.14 14.41
CA LEU A 67 -2.02 2.72 13.47
C LEU A 67 -1.37 3.84 12.66
N SER A 68 -1.36 3.71 11.34
CA SER A 68 -0.84 4.72 10.42
C SER A 68 -1.89 5.11 9.38
N LEU A 69 -2.14 6.41 9.25
CA LEU A 69 -3.05 7.01 8.27
C LEU A 69 -2.32 7.81 7.18
N GLY A 70 -0.98 7.78 7.17
CA GLY A 70 -0.14 8.49 6.20
C GLY A 70 0.30 7.65 5.00
N HIS A 71 -0.27 6.47 4.79
CA HIS A 71 0.24 5.49 3.83
C HIS A 71 0.14 5.97 2.37
N ALA A 72 -0.90 6.74 2.04
CA ALA A 72 -1.04 7.40 0.75
C ALA A 72 0.06 8.44 0.48
N GLY A 73 0.64 9.05 1.52
CA GLY A 73 1.79 9.95 1.39
C GLY A 73 3.04 9.22 0.89
N PHE A 74 3.34 8.03 1.41
CA PHE A 74 4.46 7.21 0.89
C PHE A 74 4.22 6.73 -0.54
N MET A 75 2.98 6.39 -0.87
CA MET A 75 2.57 6.11 -2.24
C MET A 75 2.81 7.33 -3.16
N CYS A 76 2.47 8.53 -2.70
CA CYS A 76 2.71 9.78 -3.43
C CYS A 76 4.20 10.01 -3.71
N VAL A 77 5.06 9.89 -2.68
CA VAL A 77 6.51 10.02 -2.82
C VAL A 77 7.07 9.04 -3.86
N GLY A 78 6.68 7.75 -3.75
CA GLY A 78 7.10 6.73 -4.71
C GLY A 78 6.61 7.02 -6.13
N ALA A 79 5.36 7.42 -6.29
CA ALA A 79 4.75 7.74 -7.58
C ALA A 79 5.48 8.88 -8.29
N PHE A 80 5.70 10.00 -7.58
CA PHE A 80 6.34 11.17 -8.17
C PHE A 80 7.84 10.95 -8.43
N SER A 81 8.58 10.30 -7.54
CA SER A 81 10.00 9.99 -7.76
C SER A 81 10.21 9.01 -8.92
N GLY A 82 9.37 7.96 -9.01
CA GLY A 82 9.43 7.01 -10.11
C GLY A 82 9.02 7.62 -11.46
N ALA A 83 7.93 8.41 -11.48
CA ALA A 83 7.48 9.11 -12.68
C ALA A 83 8.52 10.13 -13.18
N LEU A 84 9.14 10.87 -12.25
CA LEU A 84 10.21 11.82 -12.57
C LEU A 84 11.40 11.11 -13.21
N PHE A 85 11.86 10.00 -12.60
CA PHE A 85 12.94 9.20 -13.16
C PHE A 85 12.62 8.71 -14.58
N SER A 86 11.44 8.12 -14.77
CA SER A 86 11.03 7.60 -16.09
C SER A 86 10.88 8.71 -17.15
N LYS A 87 10.44 9.90 -16.72
CA LYS A 87 10.34 11.06 -17.64
C LYS A 87 11.72 11.57 -18.03
N CYS A 88 12.68 11.63 -17.11
CA CYS A 88 14.06 12.03 -17.39
C CYS A 88 14.79 11.07 -18.33
N MET A 89 14.43 9.77 -18.29
CA MET A 89 15.05 8.72 -19.12
C MET A 89 14.25 8.40 -20.40
N LYS A 90 13.20 9.19 -20.67
CA LYS A 90 12.37 8.99 -21.86
C LYS A 90 13.22 9.17 -23.14
N GLY A 91 13.22 8.14 -23.96
CA GLY A 91 14.01 8.09 -25.22
C GLY A 91 15.43 7.52 -25.09
N ALA A 92 15.95 7.36 -23.87
CA ALA A 92 17.26 6.73 -23.63
C ALA A 92 17.16 5.23 -23.32
N ILE A 93 16.04 4.77 -22.75
CA ILE A 93 15.86 3.41 -22.26
C ILE A 93 14.46 2.92 -22.64
N ASP A 94 14.32 1.60 -22.88
CA ASP A 94 13.01 0.98 -23.11
C ASP A 94 12.03 1.25 -21.95
N PRO A 95 10.73 1.50 -22.23
CA PRO A 95 9.73 1.83 -21.19
C PRO A 95 9.63 0.77 -20.09
N THR A 96 9.80 -0.51 -20.43
CA THR A 96 9.71 -1.60 -19.45
C THR A 96 10.92 -1.62 -18.52
N VAL A 97 12.12 -1.41 -19.05
CA VAL A 97 13.37 -1.34 -18.26
C VAL A 97 13.32 -0.08 -17.37
N SER A 98 12.88 1.04 -17.93
CA SER A 98 12.67 2.29 -17.18
C SER A 98 11.71 2.08 -16.00
N LEU A 99 10.61 1.35 -16.18
CA LEU A 99 9.67 1.01 -15.10
C LEU A 99 10.35 0.21 -13.99
N VAL A 100 11.13 -0.82 -14.34
CA VAL A 100 11.83 -1.65 -13.35
C VAL A 100 12.78 -0.80 -12.49
N ILE A 101 13.58 0.05 -13.12
CA ILE A 101 14.50 0.93 -12.39
C ILE A 101 13.70 1.96 -11.56
N ALA A 102 12.63 2.53 -12.11
CA ALA A 102 11.75 3.46 -11.40
C ALA A 102 11.14 2.84 -10.14
N ILE A 103 10.79 1.54 -10.16
CA ILE A 103 10.30 0.81 -8.98
C ILE A 103 11.36 0.80 -7.87
N PHE A 104 12.62 0.53 -8.17
CA PHE A 104 13.68 0.57 -7.17
C PHE A 104 13.93 1.99 -6.66
N VAL A 105 13.93 3.00 -7.54
CA VAL A 105 14.08 4.41 -7.15
C VAL A 105 12.92 4.84 -6.24
N GLY A 106 11.66 4.58 -6.66
CA GLY A 106 10.49 4.95 -5.88
C GLY A 106 10.43 4.23 -4.53
N ALA A 107 10.79 2.95 -4.48
CA ALA A 107 10.90 2.19 -3.24
C ALA A 107 11.97 2.76 -2.30
N ALA A 108 13.15 3.07 -2.82
CA ALA A 108 14.26 3.63 -2.04
C ALA A 108 13.93 5.01 -1.48
N VAL A 109 13.38 5.91 -2.31
CA VAL A 109 12.98 7.26 -1.88
C VAL A 109 11.86 7.17 -0.83
N ALA A 110 10.84 6.34 -1.04
CA ALA A 110 9.77 6.14 -0.06
C ALA A 110 10.30 5.53 1.25
N ALA A 111 11.28 4.61 1.20
CA ALA A 111 11.93 4.07 2.38
C ALA A 111 12.69 5.14 3.17
N VAL A 112 13.43 6.03 2.48
CA VAL A 112 14.14 7.16 3.12
C VAL A 112 13.15 8.09 3.81
N PHE A 113 12.05 8.46 3.15
CA PHE A 113 10.99 9.25 3.79
C PHE A 113 10.34 8.50 4.96
N GLY A 114 10.16 7.17 4.84
CA GLY A 114 9.69 6.31 5.92
C GLY A 114 10.62 6.34 7.14
N ILE A 115 11.93 6.32 6.94
CA ILE A 115 12.93 6.46 8.03
C ILE A 115 12.87 7.87 8.62
N LEU A 116 12.91 8.90 7.78
CA LEU A 116 12.94 10.30 8.19
C LEU A 116 11.72 10.68 9.03
N ILE A 117 10.55 10.26 8.60
CA ILE A 117 9.28 10.48 9.30
C ILE A 117 9.14 9.51 10.49
N GLY A 118 9.58 8.27 10.35
CA GLY A 118 9.49 7.25 11.38
C GLY A 118 10.27 7.59 12.64
N ILE A 119 11.42 8.24 12.55
CA ILE A 119 12.25 8.62 13.72
C ILE A 119 11.46 9.47 14.73
N PRO A 120 10.82 10.59 14.37
CA PRO A 120 10.02 11.38 15.30
C PRO A 120 8.69 10.73 15.64
N VAL A 121 8.01 10.14 14.64
CA VAL A 121 6.63 9.68 14.75
C VAL A 121 6.50 8.42 15.61
N LEU A 122 7.41 7.46 15.50
CA LEU A 122 7.37 6.22 16.28
C LEU A 122 7.70 6.39 17.77
N ARG A 123 8.02 7.60 18.21
CA ARG A 123 8.11 7.97 19.64
C ARG A 123 6.72 8.21 20.25
N LEU A 124 5.75 8.59 19.40
CA LEU A 124 4.36 8.77 19.79
C LEU A 124 3.67 7.42 19.99
N ARG A 125 2.52 7.42 20.68
CA ARG A 125 1.77 6.19 20.99
C ARG A 125 0.29 6.37 20.65
N GLY A 126 -0.35 5.25 20.31
CA GLY A 126 -1.79 5.19 20.07
C GLY A 126 -2.26 6.15 18.98
N ASP A 127 -3.33 6.87 19.25
CA ASP A 127 -4.02 7.73 18.29
C ASP A 127 -3.18 8.93 17.82
N TYR A 128 -2.25 9.41 18.66
CA TYR A 128 -1.35 10.50 18.28
C TYR A 128 -0.44 10.12 17.10
N LEU A 129 -0.03 8.87 17.02
CA LEU A 129 0.76 8.37 15.90
C LEU A 129 -0.06 8.40 14.62
N ALA A 130 -1.33 7.99 14.67
CA ALA A 130 -2.23 8.02 13.52
C ALA A 130 -2.46 9.46 13.01
N ILE A 131 -2.71 10.42 13.93
CA ILE A 131 -2.92 11.83 13.59
C ILE A 131 -1.68 12.43 12.93
N VAL A 132 -0.49 12.18 13.49
CA VAL A 132 0.75 12.74 12.97
C VAL A 132 1.13 12.10 11.63
N THR A 133 0.92 10.80 11.44
CA THR A 133 1.16 10.17 10.12
C THR A 133 0.20 10.69 9.06
N LEU A 134 -1.07 10.96 9.40
CA LEU A 134 -2.03 11.61 8.51
C LEU A 134 -1.55 13.00 8.11
N ALA A 135 -1.14 13.81 9.09
CA ALA A 135 -0.61 15.15 8.82
C ALA A 135 0.60 15.12 7.88
N PHE A 136 1.53 14.18 8.08
CA PHE A 136 2.67 14.01 7.18
C PHE A 136 2.25 13.61 5.76
N GLY A 137 1.26 12.73 5.61
CA GLY A 137 0.71 12.38 4.30
C GLY A 137 0.18 13.61 3.55
N GLU A 138 -0.57 14.48 4.25
CA GLU A 138 -1.09 15.71 3.69
C GLU A 138 0.01 16.74 3.41
N ILE A 139 1.03 16.86 4.27
CA ILE A 139 2.20 17.72 4.05
C ILE A 139 2.94 17.28 2.78
N ILE A 140 3.23 15.99 2.62
CA ILE A 140 3.92 15.45 1.42
C ILE A 140 3.13 15.79 0.17
N LYS A 141 1.82 15.51 0.16
CA LYS A 141 0.94 15.80 -0.98
C LYS A 141 0.97 17.28 -1.34
N ASN A 142 0.85 18.17 -0.37
CA ASN A 142 0.86 19.61 -0.58
C ASN A 142 2.25 20.13 -1.01
N LEU A 143 3.33 19.55 -0.47
CA LEU A 143 4.69 19.85 -0.89
C LEU A 143 4.90 19.52 -2.36
N VAL A 144 4.47 18.34 -2.80
CA VAL A 144 4.56 17.92 -4.20
C VAL A 144 3.75 18.84 -5.11
N ASN A 145 2.58 19.31 -4.66
CA ASN A 145 1.76 20.28 -5.40
C ASN A 145 2.38 21.69 -5.48
N ALA A 146 3.27 22.04 -4.56
CA ALA A 146 3.94 23.33 -4.56
C ALA A 146 5.24 23.35 -5.37
N VAL A 147 5.78 22.17 -5.73
CA VAL A 147 7.05 22.05 -6.45
C VAL A 147 6.85 22.18 -7.95
N PHE A 148 7.61 23.11 -8.57
CA PHE A 148 7.83 23.16 -10.00
C PHE A 148 9.27 22.71 -10.26
N LEU A 149 9.45 21.74 -11.15
CA LEU A 149 10.75 21.19 -11.52
C LEU A 149 10.88 21.24 -13.05
N GLY A 150 11.94 21.85 -13.52
CA GLY A 150 12.30 21.87 -14.93
C GLY A 150 13.72 21.36 -15.16
N ARG A 151 14.00 20.95 -16.37
CA ARG A 151 15.32 20.53 -16.84
C ARG A 151 15.66 21.25 -18.12
N ASP A 152 16.85 21.83 -18.20
CA ASP A 152 17.45 22.37 -19.42
C ASP A 152 18.87 21.84 -19.62
N ALA A 153 19.61 22.46 -20.55
CA ALA A 153 21.00 22.11 -20.86
C ALA A 153 21.96 22.36 -19.67
N ASP A 154 21.62 23.28 -18.77
CA ASP A 154 22.45 23.65 -17.61
C ASP A 154 22.16 22.77 -16.37
N GLY A 155 21.03 22.03 -16.35
CA GLY A 155 20.69 21.14 -15.25
C GLY A 155 19.23 21.18 -14.81
N PHE A 156 19.00 20.94 -13.49
CA PHE A 156 17.67 20.95 -12.89
C PHE A 156 17.40 22.28 -12.20
N HIS A 157 16.25 22.89 -12.52
CA HIS A 157 15.75 24.10 -11.92
C HIS A 157 14.53 23.80 -11.06
N ILE A 158 14.51 24.30 -9.82
CA ILE A 158 13.41 24.09 -8.86
C ILE A 158 12.83 25.45 -8.49
N SER A 159 11.49 25.55 -8.53
CA SER A 159 10.75 26.72 -8.06
C SER A 159 9.55 26.28 -7.23
N PHE A 160 9.14 27.12 -6.27
CA PHE A 160 7.93 26.93 -5.45
C PHE A 160 6.86 27.97 -5.77
N LYS A 161 7.03 28.74 -6.83
CA LYS A 161 6.13 29.84 -7.16
C LYS A 161 5.30 29.54 -8.40
N ASP A 162 5.96 29.43 -9.55
CA ASP A 162 5.31 29.13 -10.82
C ASP A 162 6.30 28.54 -11.85
N SER A 163 5.79 28.11 -12.99
CA SER A 163 6.62 27.55 -14.07
C SER A 163 7.49 28.61 -14.78
N MET A 164 7.09 29.90 -14.76
CA MET A 164 7.88 30.98 -15.37
C MET A 164 9.11 31.29 -14.53
N SER A 165 9.01 31.16 -13.19
CA SER A 165 10.13 31.41 -12.27
C SER A 165 11.23 30.35 -12.32
N LEU A 166 11.06 29.28 -13.11
CA LEU A 166 12.11 28.30 -13.39
C LEU A 166 13.24 28.87 -14.24
N GLY A 167 12.99 29.92 -15.03
CA GLY A 167 14.03 30.59 -15.86
C GLY A 167 14.68 29.64 -16.87
N LEU A 168 13.91 28.68 -17.43
CA LEU A 168 14.43 27.69 -18.36
C LEU A 168 14.88 28.36 -19.67
N LYS A 169 16.03 27.94 -20.17
CA LYS A 169 16.53 28.33 -21.48
C LYS A 169 15.75 27.67 -22.60
N ASP A 170 15.92 28.17 -23.84
CA ASP A 170 15.29 27.61 -25.03
C ASP A 170 15.56 26.09 -25.14
N GLY A 171 14.48 25.32 -25.26
CA GLY A 171 14.53 23.84 -25.27
C GLY A 171 14.40 23.18 -23.90
N GLY A 172 14.26 23.93 -22.82
CA GLY A 172 14.00 23.36 -21.48
C GLY A 172 12.60 22.74 -21.36
N GLU A 173 12.51 21.61 -20.68
CA GLU A 173 11.26 20.91 -20.41
C GLU A 173 10.86 21.04 -18.93
N VAL A 174 9.58 21.41 -18.67
CA VAL A 174 9.03 21.38 -17.32
C VAL A 174 8.61 19.94 -17.00
N LEU A 175 9.25 19.36 -15.98
CA LEU A 175 9.02 17.98 -15.54
C LEU A 175 7.84 17.87 -14.57
N ILE A 176 7.82 18.68 -13.53
CA ILE A 176 6.72 18.78 -12.55
C ILE A 176 6.12 20.19 -12.65
N LYS A 177 4.81 20.24 -12.84
CA LYS A 177 4.05 21.50 -13.04
C LYS A 177 3.19 21.85 -11.82
N GLY A 178 3.73 21.69 -10.62
CA GLY A 178 2.99 21.96 -9.38
C GLY A 178 1.66 21.17 -9.31
N PRO A 179 0.50 21.86 -9.18
CA PRO A 179 -0.81 21.21 -9.07
C PRO A 179 -1.23 20.38 -10.30
N GLN A 180 -0.67 20.68 -11.48
CA GLN A 180 -0.89 19.87 -12.69
C GLN A 180 -0.08 18.56 -12.68
N GLY A 181 0.88 18.43 -11.77
CA GLY A 181 1.69 17.25 -11.57
C GLY A 181 2.66 16.96 -12.72
N ILE A 182 2.82 15.66 -13.04
CA ILE A 182 3.68 15.16 -14.13
C ILE A 182 2.81 14.69 -15.27
N THR A 183 3.05 15.19 -16.47
CA THR A 183 2.35 14.77 -17.69
C THR A 183 3.29 14.01 -18.61
N GLY A 184 2.74 13.01 -19.34
CA GLY A 184 3.49 12.28 -20.36
C GLY A 184 4.39 11.16 -19.79
N THR A 185 4.06 10.62 -18.63
CA THR A 185 4.65 9.36 -18.11
C THR A 185 4.40 8.22 -19.09
N PRO A 186 5.41 7.40 -19.40
CA PRO A 186 5.20 6.22 -20.24
C PRO A 186 4.27 5.21 -19.55
N GLN A 187 3.22 4.80 -20.25
CA GLN A 187 2.29 3.78 -19.75
C GLN A 187 2.91 2.38 -19.96
N ALA A 188 3.73 1.95 -19.01
CA ALA A 188 4.38 0.64 -19.04
C ALA A 188 3.76 -0.35 -18.03
N ALA A 189 2.81 0.09 -17.20
CA ALA A 189 2.18 -0.76 -16.21
C ALA A 189 1.22 -1.74 -16.89
N THR A 190 1.54 -3.03 -16.83
CA THR A 190 0.67 -4.12 -17.28
C THR A 190 0.16 -4.93 -16.10
N PHE A 191 -0.95 -5.66 -16.29
CA PHE A 191 -1.51 -6.53 -15.25
C PHE A 191 -0.49 -7.59 -14.80
N THR A 192 0.25 -8.18 -15.73
CA THR A 192 1.28 -9.19 -15.45
C THR A 192 2.39 -8.63 -14.55
N ILE A 193 2.89 -7.41 -14.85
CA ILE A 193 3.88 -6.72 -14.00
C ILE A 193 3.29 -6.45 -12.62
N GLY A 194 2.03 -6.01 -12.56
CA GLY A 194 1.31 -5.78 -11.30
C GLY A 194 1.25 -7.03 -10.43
N ILE A 195 0.89 -8.17 -11.00
CA ILE A 195 0.83 -9.47 -10.27
C ILE A 195 2.22 -9.91 -9.80
N ILE A 196 3.25 -9.75 -10.62
CA ILE A 196 4.64 -10.06 -10.22
C ILE A 196 5.03 -9.23 -8.99
N LEU A 197 4.70 -7.94 -8.97
CA LEU A 197 4.96 -7.06 -7.83
C LEU A 197 4.14 -7.44 -6.60
N VAL A 198 2.88 -7.86 -6.76
CA VAL A 198 2.07 -8.41 -5.66
C VAL A 198 2.73 -9.65 -5.08
N LEU A 199 3.18 -10.59 -5.91
CA LEU A 199 3.86 -11.81 -5.46
C LEU A 199 5.17 -11.49 -4.73
N ILE A 200 5.98 -10.58 -5.26
CA ILE A 200 7.22 -10.12 -4.62
C ILE A 200 6.90 -9.49 -3.25
N THR A 201 5.88 -8.63 -3.18
CA THR A 201 5.43 -7.99 -1.93
C THR A 201 4.99 -9.03 -0.90
N LEU A 202 4.19 -10.01 -1.31
CA LEU A 202 3.76 -11.10 -0.43
C LEU A 202 4.95 -11.92 0.07
N ILE A 203 5.90 -12.27 -0.79
CA ILE A 203 7.11 -13.01 -0.41
C ILE A 203 7.94 -12.21 0.59
N ILE A 204 8.17 -10.92 0.36
CA ILE A 204 8.92 -10.04 1.26
C ILE A 204 8.23 -9.99 2.64
N VAL A 205 6.93 -9.69 2.67
CA VAL A 205 6.19 -9.54 3.93
C VAL A 205 6.08 -10.87 4.68
N MET A 206 5.78 -11.97 3.99
CA MET A 206 5.69 -13.30 4.61
C MET A 206 7.04 -13.76 5.19
N ASN A 207 8.13 -13.55 4.45
CA ASN A 207 9.47 -13.89 4.93
C ASN A 207 9.87 -13.02 6.10
N LEU A 208 9.55 -11.72 6.07
CA LEU A 208 9.79 -10.81 7.18
C LEU A 208 9.05 -11.26 8.44
N VAL A 209 7.75 -11.53 8.34
CA VAL A 209 6.90 -11.96 9.47
C VAL A 209 7.40 -13.27 10.08
N ASN A 210 7.84 -14.22 9.26
CA ASN A 210 8.32 -15.53 9.73
C ASN A 210 9.81 -15.49 10.19
N SER A 211 10.51 -14.39 9.99
CA SER A 211 11.92 -14.20 10.35
C SER A 211 12.12 -14.00 11.87
N ARG A 212 13.37 -13.94 12.31
CA ARG A 212 13.73 -13.52 13.69
C ARG A 212 13.29 -12.08 13.95
N THR A 213 13.46 -11.21 12.97
CA THR A 213 13.04 -9.80 12.99
C THR A 213 11.53 -9.67 13.15
N GLY A 214 10.74 -10.44 12.40
CA GLY A 214 9.28 -10.42 12.51
C GLY A 214 8.78 -10.85 13.89
N ARG A 215 9.41 -11.87 14.50
CA ARG A 215 9.09 -12.27 15.87
C ARG A 215 9.41 -11.19 16.89
N ALA A 216 10.53 -10.46 16.72
CA ALA A 216 10.85 -9.32 17.57
C ALA A 216 9.83 -8.18 17.42
N ILE A 217 9.37 -7.90 16.18
CA ILE A 217 8.32 -6.92 15.93
C ILE A 217 7.00 -7.33 16.62
N MET A 218 6.58 -8.59 16.48
CA MET A 218 5.36 -9.10 17.13
C MET A 218 5.46 -9.07 18.65
N SER A 219 6.62 -9.39 19.24
CA SER A 219 6.79 -9.30 20.70
C SER A 219 6.67 -7.87 21.22
N ILE A 220 7.11 -6.86 20.44
CA ILE A 220 6.92 -5.43 20.78
C ILE A 220 5.45 -5.06 20.75
N ARG A 221 4.68 -5.57 19.78
CA ARG A 221 3.25 -5.37 19.68
C ARG A 221 2.50 -6.00 20.86
N ASP A 222 2.85 -7.23 21.23
CA ASP A 222 2.16 -7.98 22.26
C ASP A 222 2.44 -7.43 23.66
N ASN A 223 3.70 -7.13 23.99
CA ASN A 223 4.07 -6.45 25.23
C ASN A 223 5.42 -5.71 25.09
N ARG A 224 5.33 -4.39 24.97
CA ARG A 224 6.50 -3.54 24.78
C ARG A 224 7.50 -3.60 25.95
N ILE A 225 7.00 -3.58 27.21
CA ILE A 225 7.83 -3.57 28.41
C ILE A 225 8.60 -4.89 28.52
N ALA A 226 7.92 -6.02 28.31
CA ALA A 226 8.56 -7.34 28.31
C ALA A 226 9.58 -7.51 27.18
N ALA A 227 9.32 -6.95 25.99
CA ALA A 227 10.28 -6.97 24.88
C ALA A 227 11.54 -6.16 25.21
N GLU A 228 11.39 -5.00 25.86
CA GLU A 228 12.50 -4.13 26.26
C GLU A 228 13.35 -4.79 27.36
N SER A 229 12.72 -5.47 28.33
CA SER A 229 13.43 -6.15 29.45
C SER A 229 14.32 -7.29 28.98
N ILE A 230 14.03 -7.93 27.85
CA ILE A 230 14.86 -8.99 27.24
C ILE A 230 15.86 -8.44 26.21
N GLY A 231 16.05 -7.10 26.15
CA GLY A 231 17.06 -6.43 25.33
C GLY A 231 16.67 -6.16 23.88
N ILE A 232 15.39 -6.24 23.52
CA ILE A 232 14.94 -5.88 22.16
C ILE A 232 14.90 -4.36 21.99
N ASN A 233 15.66 -3.84 21.02
CA ASN A 233 15.63 -2.42 20.68
C ASN A 233 14.36 -2.05 19.94
N ILE A 234 13.38 -1.49 20.65
CA ILE A 234 12.05 -1.15 20.16
C ILE A 234 12.12 -0.23 18.96
N THR A 235 12.87 0.86 19.05
CA THR A 235 12.96 1.88 18.00
C THR A 235 13.50 1.30 16.70
N LYS A 236 14.54 0.47 16.76
CA LYS A 236 15.15 -0.16 15.58
C LYS A 236 14.15 -1.06 14.84
N TYR A 237 13.44 -1.93 15.56
CA TYR A 237 12.52 -2.88 14.93
C TYR A 237 11.24 -2.21 14.42
N LYS A 238 10.72 -1.20 15.13
CA LYS A 238 9.60 -0.38 14.67
C LYS A 238 9.96 0.38 13.39
N LEU A 239 11.12 1.07 13.39
CA LEU A 239 11.60 1.83 12.24
C LEU A 239 11.82 0.94 11.03
N LEU A 240 12.37 -0.27 11.22
CA LEU A 240 12.58 -1.23 10.15
C LEU A 240 11.25 -1.70 9.52
N ALA A 241 10.27 -2.05 10.34
CA ALA A 241 8.94 -2.44 9.83
C ALA A 241 8.26 -1.29 9.08
N PHE A 242 8.33 -0.08 9.63
CA PHE A 242 7.73 1.11 9.06
C PHE A 242 8.38 1.51 7.73
N SER A 243 9.73 1.46 7.65
CA SER A 243 10.46 1.79 6.42
C SER A 243 10.24 0.78 5.30
N ILE A 244 10.15 -0.53 5.62
CA ILE A 244 9.79 -1.56 4.62
C ILE A 244 8.36 -1.34 4.13
N SER A 245 7.43 -1.05 5.04
CA SER A 245 6.05 -0.73 4.68
C SER A 245 5.96 0.48 3.76
N ALA A 246 6.70 1.56 4.06
CA ALA A 246 6.80 2.75 3.22
C ALA A 246 7.43 2.44 1.84
N ALA A 247 8.48 1.61 1.79
CA ALA A 247 9.09 1.18 0.53
C ALA A 247 8.10 0.45 -0.38
N LEU A 248 7.33 -0.50 0.19
CA LEU A 248 6.30 -1.23 -0.56
C LEU A 248 5.16 -0.32 -1.02
N ALA A 249 4.76 0.67 -0.21
CA ALA A 249 3.82 1.70 -0.64
C ALA A 249 4.38 2.55 -1.79
N GLY A 250 5.68 2.83 -1.78
CA GLY A 250 6.39 3.48 -2.88
C GLY A 250 6.35 2.66 -4.17
N VAL A 251 6.55 1.34 -4.10
CA VAL A 251 6.40 0.42 -5.26
C VAL A 251 5.00 0.52 -5.86
N ALA A 252 3.96 0.48 -5.02
CA ALA A 252 2.57 0.66 -5.46
C ALA A 252 2.36 2.02 -6.12
N GLY A 253 3.00 3.07 -5.60
CA GLY A 253 2.97 4.42 -6.16
C GLY A 253 3.57 4.50 -7.55
N VAL A 254 4.72 3.87 -7.78
CA VAL A 254 5.36 3.82 -9.12
C VAL A 254 4.46 3.11 -10.12
N LEU A 255 3.89 1.96 -9.72
CA LEU A 255 2.95 1.22 -10.58
C LEU A 255 1.72 2.08 -10.92
N TYR A 256 1.22 2.87 -9.94
CA TYR A 256 0.12 3.80 -10.15
C TYR A 256 0.47 4.90 -11.14
N ALA A 257 1.67 5.49 -11.03
CA ALA A 257 2.15 6.53 -11.92
C ALA A 257 2.26 6.06 -13.38
N HIS A 258 2.71 4.83 -13.60
CA HIS A 258 2.85 4.23 -14.94
C HIS A 258 1.55 3.64 -15.50
N ASN A 259 0.49 3.59 -14.70
CA ASN A 259 -0.85 3.25 -15.16
C ASN A 259 -1.61 4.48 -15.69
N LEU A 260 -1.17 5.69 -15.34
CA LEU A 260 -1.78 6.95 -15.73
C LEU A 260 -0.88 7.73 -16.68
N THR A 261 -1.46 8.46 -17.63
CA THR A 261 -0.73 9.41 -18.49
C THR A 261 -0.38 10.71 -17.77
N THR A 262 -1.18 11.08 -16.79
CA THR A 262 -1.02 12.30 -16.00
C THR A 262 -1.14 11.96 -14.53
N LEU A 263 -0.08 12.23 -13.79
CA LEU A 263 0.01 12.01 -12.35
C LEU A 263 -0.18 13.33 -11.62
N THR A 264 -1.28 13.47 -10.88
CA THR A 264 -1.59 14.68 -10.10
C THR A 264 -1.70 14.33 -8.62
N ALA A 265 -1.14 15.17 -7.74
CA ALA A 265 -1.22 14.98 -6.29
C ALA A 265 -2.53 15.55 -5.70
N LEU A 266 -3.66 15.14 -6.28
CA LEU A 266 -4.99 15.55 -5.81
C LEU A 266 -5.38 14.82 -4.52
N PRO A 267 -6.24 15.44 -3.66
CA PRO A 267 -6.77 14.79 -2.45
C PRO A 267 -7.46 13.47 -2.70
N LYS A 268 -8.07 13.29 -3.88
CA LYS A 268 -8.71 12.05 -4.32
C LYS A 268 -7.71 10.91 -4.50
N ASN A 269 -6.50 11.22 -5.01
CA ASN A 269 -5.50 10.21 -5.40
C ASN A 269 -4.53 9.86 -4.26
N PHE A 270 -4.10 10.86 -3.48
CA PHE A 270 -3.06 10.72 -2.45
C PHE A 270 -3.42 11.37 -1.12
N GLY A 271 -4.68 11.76 -0.91
CA GLY A 271 -5.14 12.37 0.33
C GLY A 271 -5.48 11.35 1.40
N TYR A 272 -5.91 11.86 2.56
CA TYR A 272 -6.29 11.06 3.73
C TYR A 272 -7.40 10.06 3.43
N ASN A 273 -8.35 10.39 2.55
CA ASN A 273 -9.43 9.47 2.14
C ASN A 273 -8.88 8.16 1.58
N MET A 274 -7.82 8.23 0.77
CA MET A 274 -7.14 7.06 0.21
C MET A 274 -6.51 6.21 1.32
N SER A 275 -5.83 6.83 2.28
CA SER A 275 -5.25 6.11 3.43
C SER A 275 -6.32 5.41 4.26
N ILE A 276 -7.46 6.06 4.49
CA ILE A 276 -8.59 5.47 5.22
C ILE A 276 -9.18 4.29 4.44
N MET A 277 -9.36 4.40 3.12
CA MET A 277 -9.88 3.30 2.31
C MET A 277 -8.97 2.07 2.37
N ILE A 278 -7.64 2.25 2.29
CA ILE A 278 -6.68 1.16 2.42
C ILE A 278 -6.76 0.54 3.82
N LEU A 279 -6.90 1.36 4.87
CA LEU A 279 -7.09 0.87 6.23
C LEU A 279 -8.37 0.05 6.36
N VAL A 280 -9.47 0.47 5.74
CA VAL A 280 -10.74 -0.30 5.72
C VAL A 280 -10.52 -1.68 5.08
N TYR A 281 -9.76 -1.77 3.98
CA TYR A 281 -9.43 -3.05 3.36
C TYR A 281 -8.67 -3.98 4.32
N VAL A 282 -7.71 -3.43 5.08
CA VAL A 282 -6.93 -4.19 6.07
C VAL A 282 -7.80 -4.63 7.25
N VAL A 283 -8.62 -3.73 7.79
CA VAL A 283 -9.48 -4.01 8.96
C VAL A 283 -10.52 -5.07 8.62
N LEU A 284 -11.20 -4.95 7.47
CA LEU A 284 -12.20 -5.91 7.03
C LEU A 284 -11.58 -7.27 6.66
N GLY A 285 -10.36 -7.27 6.14
CA GLY A 285 -9.60 -8.48 5.89
C GLY A 285 -9.12 -9.18 7.16
N GLY A 286 -9.15 -8.47 8.29
CA GLY A 286 -8.63 -8.91 9.58
C GLY A 286 -7.21 -8.42 9.81
N ILE A 287 -7.05 -7.60 10.85
CA ILE A 287 -5.77 -7.02 11.26
C ILE A 287 -4.75 -8.14 11.52
N GLY A 288 -3.59 -8.07 10.88
CA GLY A 288 -2.54 -9.10 10.96
C GLY A 288 -2.73 -10.30 10.04
N SER A 289 -3.83 -10.39 9.29
CA SER A 289 -4.09 -11.45 8.32
C SER A 289 -3.73 -11.00 6.90
N ILE A 290 -2.57 -11.43 6.39
CA ILE A 290 -2.13 -11.07 5.03
C ILE A 290 -3.12 -11.58 3.97
N ARG A 291 -3.62 -12.81 4.12
CA ARG A 291 -4.63 -13.38 3.21
C ARG A 291 -5.93 -12.60 3.20
N GLY A 292 -6.40 -12.29 4.41
CA GLY A 292 -7.63 -11.54 4.58
C GLY A 292 -7.53 -10.19 3.90
N SER A 293 -6.41 -9.47 4.04
CA SER A 293 -6.19 -8.18 3.38
C SER A 293 -6.20 -8.28 1.86
N VAL A 294 -5.63 -9.34 1.28
CA VAL A 294 -5.68 -9.56 -0.18
C VAL A 294 -7.12 -9.77 -0.64
N ILE A 295 -7.85 -10.69 0.01
CA ILE A 295 -9.23 -11.03 -0.38
C ILE A 295 -10.17 -9.83 -0.20
N SER A 296 -10.10 -9.16 0.95
CA SER A 296 -10.96 -7.99 1.23
C SER A 296 -10.69 -6.86 0.25
N THR A 297 -9.43 -6.59 -0.10
CA THR A 297 -9.09 -5.56 -1.08
C THR A 297 -9.73 -5.86 -2.43
N VAL A 298 -9.62 -7.09 -2.92
CA VAL A 298 -10.22 -7.49 -4.20
C VAL A 298 -11.74 -7.33 -4.15
N ILE A 299 -12.39 -7.84 -3.12
CA ILE A 299 -13.87 -7.77 -2.98
C ILE A 299 -14.33 -6.32 -2.87
N LEU A 300 -13.74 -5.54 -1.98
CA LEU A 300 -14.17 -4.16 -1.70
C LEU A 300 -13.88 -3.20 -2.84
N TYR A 301 -12.81 -3.44 -3.59
CA TYR A 301 -12.51 -2.63 -4.76
C TYR A 301 -13.43 -2.94 -5.95
N LEU A 302 -13.81 -4.23 -6.13
CA LEU A 302 -14.77 -4.64 -7.14
C LEU A 302 -16.20 -4.22 -6.83
N LEU A 303 -16.56 -4.13 -5.56
CA LEU A 303 -17.94 -3.92 -5.12
C LEU A 303 -18.60 -2.65 -5.71
N PRO A 304 -17.95 -1.46 -5.71
CA PRO A 304 -18.53 -0.28 -6.34
C PRO A 304 -18.75 -0.43 -7.85
N GLU A 305 -17.93 -1.24 -8.52
CA GLU A 305 -18.08 -1.48 -9.96
C GLU A 305 -19.22 -2.47 -10.26
N LEU A 306 -19.36 -3.51 -9.44
CA LEU A 306 -20.50 -4.43 -9.53
C LEU A 306 -21.84 -3.72 -9.27
N LEU A 307 -21.83 -2.71 -8.40
CA LEU A 307 -23.00 -1.88 -8.06
C LEU A 307 -23.25 -0.75 -9.07
N ARG A 308 -22.46 -0.65 -10.14
CA ARG A 308 -22.57 0.44 -11.13
C ARG A 308 -23.96 0.51 -11.78
N GLY A 309 -24.64 -0.61 -11.94
CA GLY A 309 -26.01 -0.66 -12.46
C GLY A 309 -27.06 0.02 -11.56
N LEU A 310 -26.73 0.29 -10.29
CA LEU A 310 -27.63 0.94 -9.33
C LEU A 310 -27.48 2.47 -9.26
N ASN A 311 -26.69 3.07 -10.16
CA ASN A 311 -26.51 4.51 -10.34
C ASN A 311 -26.32 5.27 -9.00
N ASN A 312 -27.28 6.12 -8.62
CA ASN A 312 -27.20 7.02 -7.46
C ASN A 312 -27.17 6.28 -6.11
N TYR A 313 -27.68 5.07 -6.02
CA TYR A 313 -27.70 4.27 -4.79
C TYR A 313 -26.40 3.50 -4.53
N ARG A 314 -25.47 3.48 -5.49
CA ARG A 314 -24.21 2.74 -5.42
C ARG A 314 -23.41 3.03 -4.16
N MET A 315 -23.22 4.32 -3.83
CA MET A 315 -22.44 4.73 -2.65
C MET A 315 -23.14 4.40 -1.34
N LEU A 316 -24.47 4.50 -1.30
CA LEU A 316 -25.28 4.15 -0.13
C LEU A 316 -25.21 2.65 0.15
N ILE A 317 -25.40 1.83 -0.87
CA ILE A 317 -25.32 0.36 -0.76
C ILE A 317 -23.91 -0.06 -0.36
N TYR A 318 -22.87 0.55 -0.97
CA TYR A 318 -21.48 0.32 -0.59
C TYR A 318 -21.23 0.60 0.91
N ALA A 319 -21.73 1.73 1.42
CA ALA A 319 -21.59 2.07 2.83
C ALA A 319 -22.30 1.06 3.75
N ILE A 320 -23.53 0.64 3.39
CA ILE A 320 -24.27 -0.38 4.13
C ILE A 320 -23.52 -1.71 4.15
N VAL A 321 -23.01 -2.15 3.01
CA VAL A 321 -22.22 -3.40 2.92
C VAL A 321 -20.98 -3.34 3.77
N LEU A 322 -20.25 -2.20 3.78
CA LEU A 322 -19.09 -2.01 4.64
C LEU A 322 -19.45 -2.10 6.13
N ILE A 323 -20.51 -1.43 6.56
CA ILE A 323 -20.98 -1.48 7.96
C ILE A 323 -21.36 -2.93 8.34
N LEU A 324 -22.13 -3.62 7.50
CA LEU A 324 -22.50 -5.01 7.74
C LEU A 324 -21.27 -5.92 7.81
N ALA A 325 -20.32 -5.78 6.86
CA ALA A 325 -19.09 -6.57 6.86
C ALA A 325 -18.26 -6.33 8.13
N MET A 326 -18.19 -5.08 8.61
CA MET A 326 -17.49 -4.75 9.85
C MET A 326 -18.19 -5.33 11.08
N LEU A 327 -19.52 -5.26 11.15
CA LEU A 327 -20.31 -5.87 12.22
C LEU A 327 -20.15 -7.39 12.24
N PHE A 328 -20.19 -8.06 11.07
CA PHE A 328 -19.98 -9.50 10.96
C PHE A 328 -18.57 -9.91 11.42
N ASN A 329 -17.56 -9.09 11.16
CA ASN A 329 -16.19 -9.41 11.54
C ASN A 329 -15.88 -9.12 13.02
N SER A 330 -16.58 -8.16 13.64
CA SER A 330 -16.29 -7.66 15.00
C SER A 330 -17.26 -8.20 16.07
N ALA A 331 -18.50 -8.56 15.72
CA ALA A 331 -19.50 -8.96 16.70
C ALA A 331 -19.22 -10.37 17.26
N PRO A 332 -19.15 -10.54 18.60
CA PRO A 332 -18.84 -11.81 19.26
C PRO A 332 -19.82 -12.94 18.92
N GLN A 333 -21.07 -12.60 18.65
CA GLN A 333 -22.12 -13.55 18.25
C GLN A 333 -21.82 -14.20 16.90
N PHE A 334 -21.27 -13.45 15.93
CA PHE A 334 -20.89 -13.97 14.62
C PHE A 334 -19.55 -14.70 14.66
N ILE A 335 -18.64 -14.35 15.57
CA ILE A 335 -17.39 -15.09 15.77
C ILE A 335 -17.70 -16.51 16.28
N THR A 336 -18.69 -16.67 17.16
CA THR A 336 -19.15 -18.00 17.65
C THR A 336 -19.87 -18.78 16.56
N LEU A 337 -20.71 -18.12 15.75
CA LEU A 337 -21.39 -18.72 14.61
C LEU A 337 -20.39 -19.21 13.54
N ARG A 338 -19.41 -18.40 13.22
CA ARG A 338 -18.30 -18.71 12.29
C ARG A 338 -17.46 -19.90 12.79
N LYS A 339 -17.18 -19.97 14.10
CA LYS A 339 -16.53 -21.15 14.71
C LYS A 339 -17.39 -22.41 14.61
N ARG A 340 -18.72 -22.28 14.62
CA ARG A 340 -19.66 -23.39 14.49
C ARG A 340 -19.78 -23.89 13.04
N ILE A 341 -19.79 -22.97 12.06
CA ILE A 341 -19.96 -23.29 10.63
C ILE A 341 -18.63 -23.70 9.97
N PHE A 342 -17.53 -23.03 10.31
CA PHE A 342 -16.20 -23.25 9.74
C PHE A 342 -15.21 -23.90 10.72
N GLY A 343 -15.65 -24.69 11.66
CA GLY A 343 -14.93 -25.26 12.81
C GLY A 343 -13.70 -26.12 12.53
N GLY A 344 -13.07 -26.00 11.35
CA GLY A 344 -11.80 -26.65 11.00
C GLY A 344 -10.58 -25.74 10.89
N LEU A 345 -10.73 -24.43 10.87
CA LEU A 345 -9.63 -23.46 10.74
C LEU A 345 -9.48 -22.68 12.06
N LYS A 346 -8.57 -23.11 12.91
CA LYS A 346 -8.23 -22.37 14.16
C LYS A 346 -7.76 -20.97 13.83
N PRO A 347 -8.44 -19.89 14.28
CA PRO A 347 -7.88 -18.55 14.24
C PRO A 347 -6.78 -18.42 15.28
N GLN A 348 -5.66 -17.82 14.91
CA GLN A 348 -4.66 -17.36 15.85
C GLN A 348 -5.30 -16.33 16.81
N HIS A 349 -5.14 -16.56 18.10
CA HIS A 349 -5.60 -15.70 19.18
C HIS A 349 -5.16 -14.25 18.97
N VAL A 350 -6.11 -13.36 18.73
CA VAL A 350 -6.00 -11.96 19.09
C VAL A 350 -6.59 -11.84 20.49
N ALA A 351 -5.73 -11.82 21.49
CA ALA A 351 -6.12 -11.54 22.86
C ALA A 351 -6.43 -10.03 22.96
N HIS A 352 -7.71 -9.66 22.95
CA HIS A 352 -8.16 -8.41 23.53
C HIS A 352 -8.03 -8.53 25.05
N SER A 353 -6.97 -7.98 25.63
CA SER A 353 -6.95 -7.60 27.03
C SER A 353 -7.21 -6.10 27.13
N GLY A 354 -8.48 -5.72 26.96
CA GLY A 354 -9.00 -4.48 27.51
C GLY A 354 -9.65 -4.82 28.85
N LYS A 355 -8.92 -4.66 29.92
CA LYS A 355 -9.46 -4.34 31.24
C LYS A 355 -8.74 -3.10 31.70
N GLU A 356 -9.47 -1.99 31.61
CA GLU A 356 -9.32 -0.86 32.50
C GLU A 356 -9.47 -1.36 33.94
N GLU A 357 -8.50 -1.05 34.78
CA GLU A 357 -8.70 -0.87 36.20
C GLU A 357 -7.82 0.30 36.66
N ALA A 358 -8.55 1.34 37.14
CA ALA A 358 -8.22 2.43 38.08
C ALA A 358 -6.81 3.03 38.07
#